data_6a78610a8b79921ad26efc545b8ca3ea
#
_entry.id   6a78610a8b79921ad26efc545b8ca3ea
#
_cell.length_a   1.000
_cell.length_b   1.000
_cell.length_c   1.000
_cell.angle_alpha   90.00
_cell.angle_beta   90.00
_cell.angle_gamma   90.00
#
_symmetry.space_group_name_H-M   'P 1'
#
loop_
_entity.id
_entity.type
_entity.pdbx_description
1 polymer ?
#
loop_
_entity_poly.entity_id
_entity_poly.type
_entity_poly.pdbx_seq_one_letter_code
_entity_poly.pdbx_strand_id
1 'polypeptide(L)' 'MEDASLLYVTCANAAEAKAIAHTLVADRLVACANILGPMTSVYRWEGAVTEDEEVAMILKTRRDMTVHVTERIKVL' A
#
# COMPACT_ATOMS: atom_id res chain seq x y z
N MET A 1 13.74 -4.48 -14.29
CA MET A 1 13.34 -3.06 -14.33
C MET A 1 14.33 -2.24 -13.55
N GLU A 2 15.12 -1.43 -14.24
CA GLU A 2 16.24 -0.73 -13.62
C GLU A 2 15.85 0.40 -12.66
N ASP A 3 14.76 1.10 -12.97
CA ASP A 3 14.31 2.24 -12.18
C ASP A 3 13.04 1.92 -11.39
N ALA A 4 12.96 0.69 -10.91
CA ALA A 4 11.82 0.28 -10.11
C ALA A 4 11.94 0.77 -8.68
N SER A 5 10.81 1.15 -8.12
CA SER A 5 10.67 1.47 -6.69
C SER A 5 9.59 0.60 -6.09
N LEU A 6 9.76 0.29 -4.83
CA LEU A 6 8.75 -0.44 -4.07
C LEU A 6 8.15 0.51 -3.04
N LEU A 7 6.82 0.53 -2.98
CA LEU A 7 6.09 1.29 -1.99
C LEU A 7 5.37 0.33 -1.05
N TYR A 8 5.54 0.53 0.23
CA TYR A 8 4.90 -0.28 1.26
C TYR A 8 3.68 0.47 1.77
N VAL A 9 2.52 -0.18 1.73
CA VAL A 9 1.25 0.42 2.14
C VAL A 9 0.56 -0.54 3.10
N THR A 10 -0.04 -0.01 4.16
CA THR A 10 -0.88 -0.81 5.05
C THR A 10 -2.32 -0.41 4.85
N CYS A 11 -3.20 -1.41 4.84
CA CYS A 11 -4.63 -1.23 4.64
C CYS A 11 -5.38 -1.89 5.80
N ALA A 12 -6.58 -1.40 6.07
CA ALA A 12 -7.37 -1.91 7.18
C ALA A 12 -7.81 -3.36 6.98
N ASN A 13 -8.05 -3.75 5.72
CA ASN A 13 -8.51 -5.11 5.40
C ASN A 13 -8.18 -5.44 3.94
N ALA A 14 -8.39 -6.71 3.59
CA ALA A 14 -8.09 -7.20 2.26
C ALA A 14 -8.96 -6.56 1.18
N ALA A 15 -10.21 -6.28 1.47
CA ALA A 15 -11.12 -5.67 0.50
C ALA A 15 -10.64 -4.27 0.10
N GLU A 16 -10.20 -3.47 1.08
CA GLU A 16 -9.64 -2.15 0.83
C GLU A 16 -8.36 -2.26 0.00
N ALA A 17 -7.47 -3.17 0.36
CA ALA A 17 -6.22 -3.37 -0.37
C ALA A 17 -6.48 -3.76 -1.83
N LYS A 18 -7.43 -4.67 -2.07
CA LYS A 18 -7.79 -5.10 -3.42
C LYS A 18 -8.36 -3.96 -4.25
N ALA A 19 -9.22 -3.14 -3.66
CA ALA A 19 -9.82 -2.01 -4.36
C ALA A 19 -8.75 -1.00 -4.80
N ILE A 20 -7.85 -0.66 -3.89
CA ILE A 20 -6.75 0.25 -4.19
C ILE A 20 -5.83 -0.34 -5.26
N ALA A 21 -5.46 -1.61 -5.11
CA ALA A 21 -4.57 -2.29 -6.05
C ALA A 21 -5.15 -2.30 -7.46
N HIS A 22 -6.43 -2.67 -7.62
CA HIS A 22 -7.08 -2.70 -8.92
C HIS A 22 -7.10 -1.32 -9.57
N THR A 23 -7.40 -0.28 -8.81
CA THR A 23 -7.43 1.08 -9.33
C THR A 23 -6.04 1.52 -9.80
N LEU A 24 -5.02 1.29 -8.99
CA LEU A 24 -3.66 1.74 -9.33
C LEU A 24 -3.09 0.99 -10.54
N VAL A 25 -3.36 -0.30 -10.65
CA VAL A 25 -2.91 -1.10 -11.79
C VAL A 25 -3.68 -0.71 -13.06
N ALA A 26 -5.00 -0.56 -12.95
CA ALA A 26 -5.84 -0.18 -14.10
C ALA A 26 -5.46 1.21 -14.63
N ASP A 27 -5.13 2.14 -13.75
CA ASP A 27 -4.72 3.49 -14.12
C ASP A 27 -3.25 3.58 -14.56
N ARG A 28 -2.56 2.44 -14.60
CA ARG A 28 -1.15 2.35 -15.00
C ARG A 28 -0.21 3.17 -14.13
N LEU A 29 -0.59 3.40 -12.88
CA LEU A 29 0.26 4.09 -11.91
C LEU A 29 1.28 3.15 -11.30
N VAL A 30 0.97 1.85 -11.21
CA VAL A 30 1.90 0.83 -10.74
C VAL A 30 1.90 -0.33 -11.73
N ALA A 31 3.04 -1.03 -11.80
CA ALA A 31 3.17 -2.21 -12.65
C ALA A 31 2.49 -3.42 -12.03
N CYS A 32 2.59 -3.55 -10.71
CA CYS A 32 1.91 -4.61 -9.99
C CYS A 32 1.75 -4.26 -8.52
N ALA A 33 0.83 -4.96 -7.87
CA ALA A 33 0.59 -4.84 -6.44
C ALA A 33 0.56 -6.25 -5.85
N ASN A 34 1.31 -6.44 -4.78
CA ASN A 34 1.32 -7.69 -4.04
C ASN A 34 0.63 -7.46 -2.70
N ILE A 35 -0.46 -8.16 -2.47
CA ILE A 35 -1.19 -8.05 -1.22
C ILE A 35 -0.75 -9.20 -0.33
N LEU A 36 -0.17 -8.85 0.82
CA LEU A 36 0.32 -9.81 1.79
C LEU A 36 -0.77 -10.04 2.83
N GLY A 37 -0.87 -11.28 3.29
CA GLY A 37 -1.94 -11.69 4.18
C GLY A 37 -2.02 -10.87 5.47
N PRO A 38 -2.95 -11.23 6.35
CA PRO A 38 -3.14 -10.46 7.57
C PRO A 38 -1.88 -10.44 8.41
N MET A 39 -1.66 -9.29 9.03
CA MET A 39 -0.52 -9.08 9.92
C MET A 39 -0.99 -8.33 11.16
N THR A 40 -0.21 -8.41 12.22
CA THR A 40 -0.45 -7.63 13.43
C THR A 40 0.52 -6.47 13.44
N SER A 41 -0.02 -5.26 13.55
CA SER A 41 0.79 -4.05 13.72
C SER A 41 0.80 -3.66 15.18
N VAL A 42 1.99 -3.46 15.72
CA VAL A 42 2.16 -3.03 17.11
C VAL A 42 2.73 -1.62 17.07
N TYR A 43 2.05 -0.70 17.74
CA TYR A 43 2.45 0.71 17.69
C TYR A 43 2.05 1.43 18.96
N ARG A 44 2.56 2.64 19.11
CA ARG A 44 2.21 3.49 20.26
C ARG A 44 1.10 4.45 19.84
N TRP A 45 0.04 4.47 20.61
CA TRP A 45 -1.09 5.35 20.40
C TRP A 45 -1.53 5.94 21.73
N GLU A 46 -1.56 7.27 21.79
CA GLU A 46 -1.97 8.00 23.00
C GLU A 46 -1.28 7.50 24.27
N GLY A 47 0.02 7.25 24.19
CA GLY A 47 0.82 6.83 25.32
C GLY A 47 0.76 5.35 25.67
N ALA A 48 0.00 4.56 24.93
CA ALA A 48 -0.15 3.13 25.15
C ALA A 48 0.34 2.33 23.94
N VAL A 49 0.83 1.12 24.22
CA VAL A 49 1.17 0.16 23.17
C VAL A 49 -0.12 -0.51 22.72
N THR A 50 -0.38 -0.47 21.42
CA THR A 50 -1.64 -0.94 20.83
C THR A 50 -1.32 -1.92 19.70
N GLU A 51 -2.24 -2.86 19.48
CA GLU A 51 -2.15 -3.81 18.37
C GLU A 51 -3.38 -3.70 17.48
N ASP A 52 -3.16 -3.79 16.16
CA ASP A 52 -4.24 -3.86 15.19
C ASP A 52 -3.92 -4.90 14.14
N GLU A 53 -4.97 -5.52 13.62
CA GLU A 53 -4.85 -6.38 12.45
C GLU A 53 -4.92 -5.52 11.21
N GLU A 54 -3.95 -5.73 10.32
CA GLU A 54 -3.86 -4.98 9.07
C GLU A 54 -3.45 -5.91 7.93
N VAL A 55 -3.55 -5.39 6.70
CA VAL A 55 -3.08 -6.07 5.51
C VAL A 55 -2.01 -5.19 4.88
N ALA A 56 -0.88 -5.79 4.53
CA ALA A 56 0.20 -5.08 3.86
C ALA A 56 0.07 -5.23 2.35
N MET A 57 0.54 -4.21 1.64
CA MET A 57 0.59 -4.24 0.19
C MET A 57 1.91 -3.66 -0.27
N ILE A 58 2.56 -4.33 -1.23
CA ILE A 58 3.77 -3.82 -1.85
C ILE A 58 3.43 -3.46 -3.29
N LEU A 59 3.66 -2.20 -3.63
CA LEU A 59 3.42 -1.68 -4.97
C LEU A 59 4.74 -1.55 -5.70
N LYS A 60 4.78 -2.00 -6.94
CA LYS A 60 5.96 -1.92 -7.79
C LYS A 60 5.71 -0.91 -8.88
N THR A 61 6.52 0.13 -8.96
CA THR A 61 6.34 1.19 -9.94
C THR A 61 7.69 1.75 -10.38
N ARG A 62 7.69 2.61 -11.38
CA ARG A 62 8.90 3.36 -11.75
C ARG A 62 9.18 4.42 -10.70
N ARG A 63 10.45 4.70 -10.50
CA ARG A 63 10.87 5.70 -9.51
C ARG A 63 10.21 7.06 -9.73
N ASP A 64 10.07 7.48 -10.98
CA ASP A 64 9.47 8.75 -11.34
C ASP A 64 7.96 8.82 -11.09
N MET A 65 7.33 7.69 -10.77
CA MET A 65 5.89 7.63 -10.50
C MET A 65 5.55 7.64 -9.01
N THR A 66 6.54 7.57 -8.12
CA THR A 66 6.27 7.41 -6.68
C THR A 66 5.41 8.52 -6.09
N VAL A 67 5.65 9.76 -6.50
CA VAL A 67 4.85 10.90 -6.02
C VAL A 67 3.41 10.79 -6.51
N HIS A 68 3.21 10.45 -7.78
CA HIS A 68 1.88 10.29 -8.37
C HIS A 68 1.09 9.19 -7.68
N VAL A 69 1.75 8.06 -7.42
CA VAL A 69 1.13 6.93 -6.72
C VAL A 69 0.72 7.34 -5.31
N THR A 70 1.63 8.00 -4.59
CA THR A 70 1.37 8.44 -3.22
C THR A 70 0.19 9.41 -3.17
N GLU A 71 0.15 10.39 -4.08
CA GLU A 71 -0.95 11.35 -4.13
C GLU A 71 -2.28 10.68 -4.47
N ARG A 72 -2.26 9.70 -5.37
CA ARG A 72 -3.48 8.98 -5.75
C ARG A 72 -4.03 8.15 -4.58
N ILE A 73 -3.16 7.50 -3.82
CA ILE A 73 -3.57 6.70 -2.67
C ILE A 73 -4.27 7.57 -1.62
N LYS A 74 -3.82 8.80 -1.42
CA LYS A 74 -4.41 9.71 -0.42
C LYS A 74 -5.87 10.03 -0.69
N VAL A 75 -6.33 9.90 -1.92
CA VAL A 75 -7.72 10.20 -2.27
C VAL A 75 -8.56 8.96 -2.56
N LEU A 76 -7.99 7.78 -2.37
CA LEU A 76 -8.73 6.53 -2.53
C LEU A 76 -9.36 6.06 -1.18
#